data_493f112863f1237499a10925b1489a19
#
_entry.id   493f112863f1237499a10925b1489a19
#
_cell.length_a   1.000
_cell.length_b   1.000
_cell.length_c   1.000
_cell.angle_alpha   90.00
_cell.angle_beta   90.00
_cell.angle_gamma   90.00
#
_symmetry.space_group_name_H-M   'P 1'
#
loop_
_entity.id
_entity.type
_entity.pdbx_description
1 polymer ?
#
loop_
_entity_poly.entity_id
_entity_poly.type
_entity_poly.pdbx_seq_one_letter_code
_entity_poly.pdbx_strand_id
1 'polypeptide(L)'
;MEKLVASGKAKAIGVSNFNIRRLEDLLSKVDTVPATNQVEAHPYLTQPDLLKFCQDKGIILEAYSPLGNNQTGEPRTVDDKLVHEVAKKLDVDPGVLLGSWGVQRGTVVLPKSVTPSRIASNLKVKEIPSEQYDQLNSLARHKRFNFPARWGYDIFDEAGQETVTKAAKDAAEENKTKFTV
;
A
#
# COMPACT_ATOMS: atom_id res chain seq x y z
N MET A 1 -10.34 13.85 15.69
CA MET A 1 -8.88 13.98 15.46
C MET A 1 -8.45 15.46 15.44
N GLU A 2 -9.17 16.37 14.75
CA GLU A 2 -8.83 17.81 14.66
C GLU A 2 -8.61 18.48 16.01
N LYS A 3 -9.45 18.18 17.02
CA LYS A 3 -9.25 18.66 18.41
C LYS A 3 -7.88 18.29 19.02
N LEU A 4 -7.23 17.23 18.54
CA LEU A 4 -5.87 16.87 18.99
C LEU A 4 -4.82 17.79 18.37
N VAL A 5 -5.03 18.20 17.13
CA VAL A 5 -4.17 19.19 16.44
C VAL A 5 -4.35 20.54 17.12
N ALA A 6 -5.58 21.00 17.30
CA ALA A 6 -5.89 22.29 17.94
C ALA A 6 -5.36 22.38 19.38
N SER A 7 -5.31 21.28 20.11
CA SER A 7 -4.75 21.23 21.49
C SER A 7 -3.22 21.03 21.54
N GLY A 8 -2.55 20.93 20.39
CA GLY A 8 -1.10 20.68 20.29
C GLY A 8 -0.67 19.25 20.66
N LYS A 9 -1.61 18.33 20.94
CA LYS A 9 -1.31 16.93 21.26
C LYS A 9 -0.89 16.11 20.04
N ALA A 10 -1.26 16.54 18.83
CA ALA A 10 -0.78 16.01 17.58
C ALA A 10 -0.30 17.15 16.70
N LYS A 11 0.80 16.96 15.97
CA LYS A 11 1.31 17.95 15.01
C LYS A 11 0.60 17.84 13.67
N ALA A 12 0.22 16.62 13.30
CA ALA A 12 -0.51 16.28 12.08
C ALA A 12 -1.39 15.06 12.32
N ILE A 13 -2.37 14.87 11.46
CA ILE A 13 -3.26 13.71 11.45
C ILE A 13 -3.35 13.18 10.03
N GLY A 14 -3.61 11.90 9.86
CA GLY A 14 -3.71 11.23 8.57
C GLY A 14 -4.82 10.20 8.55
N VAL A 15 -5.02 9.61 7.40
CA VAL A 15 -5.97 8.53 7.17
C VAL A 15 -5.27 7.29 6.59
N SER A 16 -5.96 6.17 6.53
CA SER A 16 -5.45 4.94 5.94
C SER A 16 -6.56 4.24 5.16
N ASN A 17 -6.20 3.72 3.98
CA ASN A 17 -7.10 2.98 3.09
C ASN A 17 -8.31 3.80 2.60
N PHE A 18 -8.13 5.10 2.42
CA PHE A 18 -9.13 5.95 1.80
C PHE A 18 -8.94 5.96 0.28
N ASN A 19 -9.98 5.62 -0.45
CA ASN A 19 -10.05 5.86 -1.89
C ASN A 19 -10.46 7.33 -2.19
N ILE A 20 -10.47 7.71 -3.48
CA ILE A 20 -10.77 9.10 -3.88
C ILE A 20 -12.13 9.54 -3.36
N ARG A 21 -13.19 8.73 -3.56
CA ARG A 21 -14.55 9.05 -3.10
C ARG A 21 -14.61 9.32 -1.59
N ARG A 22 -13.90 8.52 -0.79
CA ARG A 22 -13.86 8.71 0.67
C ARG A 22 -13.04 9.91 1.09
N LEU A 23 -11.98 10.25 0.35
CA LEU A 23 -11.21 11.48 0.57
C LEU A 23 -12.05 12.71 0.24
N GLU A 24 -12.78 12.71 -0.88
CA GLU A 24 -13.67 13.80 -1.25
C GLU A 24 -14.77 14.02 -0.20
N ASP A 25 -15.42 12.95 0.26
CA ASP A 25 -16.42 13.02 1.33
C ASP A 25 -15.81 13.55 2.64
N LEU A 26 -14.63 13.09 3.02
CA LEU A 26 -13.93 13.57 4.22
C LEU A 26 -13.59 15.07 4.10
N LEU A 27 -12.94 15.46 3.00
CA LEU A 27 -12.48 16.82 2.77
C LEU A 27 -13.63 17.83 2.71
N SER A 28 -14.84 17.39 2.39
CA SER A 28 -16.05 18.25 2.43
C SER A 28 -16.54 18.53 3.85
N LYS A 29 -16.06 17.83 4.88
CA LYS A 29 -16.59 17.82 6.25
C LYS A 29 -15.58 18.24 7.31
N VAL A 30 -14.31 18.44 6.94
CA VAL A 30 -13.23 18.74 7.88
C VAL A 30 -12.50 20.01 7.47
N ASP A 31 -11.98 20.74 8.47
CA ASP A 31 -11.17 21.94 8.24
C ASP A 31 -9.67 21.59 8.09
N THR A 32 -9.25 20.45 8.68
CA THR A 32 -7.86 20.01 8.64
C THR A 32 -7.65 18.95 7.56
N VAL A 33 -6.94 19.31 6.51
CA VAL A 33 -6.54 18.34 5.47
C VAL A 33 -5.65 17.27 6.10
N PRO A 34 -5.93 15.95 5.88
CA PRO A 34 -5.03 14.89 6.33
C PRO A 34 -3.63 15.06 5.73
N ALA A 35 -2.59 14.98 6.56
CA ALA A 35 -1.21 15.07 6.08
C ALA A 35 -0.82 13.88 5.21
N THR A 36 -1.39 12.70 5.52
CA THR A 36 -1.07 11.45 4.82
C THR A 36 -2.31 10.61 4.57
N ASN A 37 -2.26 9.80 3.49
CA ASN A 37 -3.13 8.65 3.28
C ASN A 37 -2.24 7.42 3.12
N GLN A 38 -2.25 6.52 4.11
CA GLN A 38 -1.46 5.30 4.08
C GLN A 38 -2.24 4.17 3.42
N VAL A 39 -1.72 3.67 2.30
CA VAL A 39 -2.38 2.65 1.45
C VAL A 39 -1.41 1.55 1.03
N GLU A 40 -1.93 0.41 0.59
CA GLU A 40 -1.12 -0.57 -0.10
C GLU A 40 -0.68 -0.02 -1.46
N ALA A 41 0.63 0.04 -1.70
CA ALA A 41 1.15 0.44 -3.00
C ALA A 41 2.49 -0.25 -3.33
N HIS A 42 2.57 -0.82 -4.52
CA HIS A 42 3.71 -1.52 -5.11
C HIS A 42 3.47 -1.67 -6.62
N PRO A 43 4.43 -2.16 -7.44
CA PRO A 43 4.23 -2.28 -8.88
C PRO A 43 3.00 -3.06 -9.35
N TYR A 44 2.49 -4.02 -8.58
CA TYR A 44 1.24 -4.70 -8.93
C TYR A 44 -0.02 -3.89 -8.62
N LEU A 45 0.08 -2.88 -7.74
CA LEU A 45 -1.00 -1.99 -7.31
C LEU A 45 -0.51 -0.54 -7.27
N THR A 46 -0.36 0.07 -8.43
CA THR A 46 0.26 1.38 -8.59
C THR A 46 -0.62 2.55 -8.14
N GLN A 47 -1.94 2.42 -8.25
CA GLN A 47 -2.95 3.43 -7.86
C GLN A 47 -2.60 4.87 -8.35
N PRO A 48 -2.39 5.09 -9.66
CA PRO A 48 -1.90 6.37 -10.19
C PRO A 48 -2.88 7.52 -9.95
N ASP A 49 -4.18 7.27 -10.10
CA ASP A 49 -5.22 8.29 -9.93
C ASP A 49 -5.31 8.74 -8.48
N LEU A 50 -5.22 7.78 -7.51
CA LEU A 50 -5.20 8.10 -6.09
C LEU A 50 -3.95 8.90 -5.72
N LEU A 51 -2.78 8.52 -6.26
CA LEU A 51 -1.54 9.26 -6.05
C LEU A 51 -1.67 10.70 -6.53
N LYS A 52 -2.14 10.88 -7.78
CA LYS A 52 -2.35 12.22 -8.34
C LYS A 52 -3.35 13.03 -7.51
N PHE A 53 -4.49 12.44 -7.14
CA PHE A 53 -5.48 13.11 -6.30
C PHE A 53 -4.87 13.57 -4.97
N CYS A 54 -4.12 12.70 -4.29
CA CYS A 54 -3.46 13.04 -3.04
C CYS A 54 -2.47 14.20 -3.23
N GLN A 55 -1.63 14.16 -4.27
CA GLN A 55 -0.68 15.23 -4.59
C GLN A 55 -1.39 16.57 -4.85
N ASP A 56 -2.47 16.57 -5.64
CA ASP A 56 -3.27 17.76 -5.93
C ASP A 56 -3.92 18.38 -4.68
N LYS A 57 -4.15 17.58 -3.64
CA LYS A 57 -4.73 17.99 -2.34
C LYS A 57 -3.68 18.25 -1.26
N GLY A 58 -2.39 18.11 -1.55
CA GLY A 58 -1.32 18.25 -0.56
C GLY A 58 -1.25 17.10 0.46
N ILE A 59 -1.81 15.94 0.13
CA ILE A 59 -1.82 14.73 0.96
C ILE A 59 -0.65 13.84 0.52
N ILE A 60 0.21 13.45 1.45
CA ILE A 60 1.30 12.51 1.17
C ILE A 60 0.75 11.09 1.12
N LEU A 61 1.01 10.36 0.05
CA LEU A 61 0.67 8.94 -0.03
C LEU A 61 1.80 8.11 0.59
N GLU A 62 1.47 7.31 1.60
CA GLU A 62 2.38 6.35 2.23
C GLU A 62 2.09 4.94 1.75
N ALA A 63 3.12 4.25 1.25
CA ALA A 63 3.02 2.90 0.71
C ALA A 63 3.33 1.85 1.78
N TYR A 64 2.32 1.18 2.32
CA TYR A 64 2.55 -0.04 3.11
C TYR A 64 2.63 -1.27 2.19
N SER A 65 3.21 -2.36 2.70
CA SER A 65 3.51 -3.58 1.93
C SER A 65 4.21 -3.30 0.58
N PRO A 66 5.23 -2.44 0.53
CA PRO A 66 5.84 -1.99 -0.74
C PRO A 66 6.52 -3.14 -1.50
N LEU A 67 6.82 -4.25 -0.82
CA LEU A 67 7.41 -5.46 -1.39
C LEU A 67 6.38 -6.53 -1.76
N GLY A 68 5.09 -6.24 -1.61
CA GLY A 68 4.02 -7.23 -1.55
C GLY A 68 4.04 -7.99 -0.22
N ASN A 69 3.07 -8.87 0.00
CA ASN A 69 3.06 -9.77 1.14
C ASN A 69 2.65 -11.19 0.72
N ASN A 70 2.80 -12.16 1.62
CA ASN A 70 2.52 -13.57 1.36
C ASN A 70 1.32 -14.12 2.16
N GLN A 71 0.42 -13.28 2.63
CA GLN A 71 -0.75 -13.70 3.42
C GLN A 71 -1.68 -14.61 2.62
N THR A 72 -1.70 -14.47 1.30
CA THR A 72 -2.51 -15.28 0.38
C THR A 72 -1.79 -16.54 -0.13
N GLY A 73 -0.52 -16.76 0.26
CA GLY A 73 0.30 -17.86 -0.27
C GLY A 73 0.81 -17.62 -1.70
N GLU A 74 0.50 -16.48 -2.32
CA GLU A 74 0.96 -16.13 -3.65
C GLU A 74 2.33 -15.42 -3.63
N PRO A 75 3.11 -15.50 -4.76
CA PRO A 75 4.37 -14.79 -4.87
C PRO A 75 4.19 -13.27 -4.64
N ARG A 76 5.06 -12.70 -3.82
CA ARG A 76 5.07 -11.26 -3.54
C ARG A 76 5.62 -10.49 -4.74
N THR A 77 5.40 -9.19 -4.79
CA THR A 77 5.99 -8.32 -5.82
C THR A 77 7.52 -8.43 -5.84
N VAL A 78 8.16 -8.55 -4.68
CA VAL A 78 9.63 -8.70 -4.57
C VAL A 78 10.15 -10.03 -5.12
N ASP A 79 9.30 -11.02 -5.27
CA ASP A 79 9.66 -12.35 -5.82
C ASP A 79 9.44 -12.42 -7.35
N ASP A 80 8.95 -11.34 -7.98
CA ASP A 80 8.69 -11.29 -9.42
C ASP A 80 9.99 -11.39 -10.24
N LYS A 81 9.92 -12.18 -11.31
CA LYS A 81 11.06 -12.42 -12.20
C LYS A 81 11.61 -11.13 -12.81
N LEU A 82 10.74 -10.24 -13.28
CA LEU A 82 11.14 -8.96 -13.86
C LEU A 82 11.80 -8.06 -12.82
N VAL A 83 11.30 -8.05 -11.57
CA VAL A 83 11.93 -7.31 -10.47
C VAL A 83 13.35 -7.81 -10.23
N HIS A 84 13.59 -9.13 -10.23
CA HIS A 84 14.92 -9.71 -10.09
C HIS A 84 15.83 -9.40 -11.29
N GLU A 85 15.31 -9.44 -12.50
CA GLU A 85 16.08 -9.11 -13.72
C GLU A 85 16.52 -7.64 -13.71
N VAL A 86 15.62 -6.72 -13.39
CA VAL A 86 15.92 -5.29 -13.28
C VAL A 86 16.92 -5.03 -12.12
N ALA A 87 16.69 -5.63 -10.96
CA ALA A 87 17.57 -5.49 -9.80
C ALA A 87 19.00 -5.94 -10.13
N LYS A 88 19.15 -7.08 -10.82
CA LYS A 88 20.44 -7.59 -11.29
C LYS A 88 21.11 -6.63 -12.29
N LYS A 89 20.34 -6.08 -13.26
CA LYS A 89 20.86 -5.12 -14.26
C LYS A 89 21.40 -3.85 -13.60
N LEU A 90 20.78 -3.40 -12.50
CA LEU A 90 21.15 -2.20 -11.77
C LEU A 90 22.08 -2.43 -10.57
N ASP A 91 22.49 -3.68 -10.35
CA ASP A 91 23.32 -4.11 -9.21
C ASP A 91 22.76 -3.61 -7.86
N VAL A 92 21.48 -3.92 -7.61
CA VAL A 92 20.79 -3.60 -6.36
C VAL A 92 20.01 -4.80 -5.84
N ASP A 93 19.71 -4.80 -4.53
CA ASP A 93 18.76 -5.76 -3.94
C ASP A 93 17.31 -5.49 -4.44
N PRO A 94 16.52 -6.53 -4.76
CA PRO A 94 15.13 -6.35 -5.19
C PRO A 94 14.27 -5.52 -4.23
N GLY A 95 14.49 -5.61 -2.92
CA GLY A 95 13.80 -4.79 -1.93
C GLY A 95 14.21 -3.32 -2.00
N VAL A 96 15.49 -3.03 -2.23
CA VAL A 96 16.00 -1.67 -2.49
C VAL A 96 15.41 -1.11 -3.77
N LEU A 97 15.33 -1.92 -4.84
CA LEU A 97 14.73 -1.52 -6.11
C LEU A 97 13.27 -1.09 -5.93
N LEU A 98 12.45 -1.91 -5.25
CA LEU A 98 11.05 -1.59 -5.01
C LEU A 98 10.86 -0.37 -4.09
N GLY A 99 11.71 -0.23 -3.09
CA GLY A 99 11.75 0.97 -2.25
C GLY A 99 12.07 2.23 -3.07
N SER A 100 13.07 2.14 -3.94
CA SER A 100 13.49 3.21 -4.85
C SER A 100 12.38 3.60 -5.83
N TRP A 101 11.68 2.61 -6.40
CA TRP A 101 10.51 2.83 -7.26
C TRP A 101 9.42 3.64 -6.54
N GLY A 102 9.11 3.26 -5.29
CA GLY A 102 8.10 3.97 -4.50
C GLY A 102 8.51 5.41 -4.17
N VAL A 103 9.77 5.64 -3.78
CA VAL A 103 10.28 7.00 -3.52
C VAL A 103 10.31 7.84 -4.79
N GLN A 104 10.77 7.30 -5.91
CA GLN A 104 10.90 8.03 -7.18
C GLN A 104 9.55 8.51 -7.73
N ARG A 105 8.46 7.79 -7.46
CA ARG A 105 7.10 8.23 -7.82
C ARG A 105 6.50 9.28 -6.87
N GLY A 106 7.21 9.66 -5.82
CA GLY A 106 6.77 10.67 -4.85
C GLY A 106 5.93 10.12 -3.69
N THR A 107 6.11 8.84 -3.34
CA THR A 107 5.46 8.24 -2.15
C THR A 107 6.45 8.07 -1.00
N VAL A 108 5.97 8.09 0.24
CA VAL A 108 6.69 7.56 1.39
C VAL A 108 6.59 6.04 1.37
N VAL A 109 7.66 5.33 1.64
CA VAL A 109 7.71 3.86 1.57
C VAL A 109 8.01 3.26 2.93
N LEU A 110 7.23 2.28 3.35
CA LEU A 110 7.31 1.66 4.68
C LEU A 110 7.79 0.19 4.58
N PRO A 111 9.07 -0.08 4.27
CA PRO A 111 9.59 -1.43 4.18
C PRO A 111 9.85 -2.01 5.56
N LYS A 112 9.27 -3.17 5.87
CA LYS A 112 9.50 -3.90 7.12
C LYS A 112 10.54 -4.98 6.92
N SER A 113 11.53 -5.06 7.81
CA SER A 113 12.45 -6.19 7.90
C SER A 113 12.80 -6.53 9.35
N VAL A 114 13.18 -7.78 9.60
CA VAL A 114 13.80 -8.25 10.86
C VAL A 114 15.28 -8.62 10.65
N THR A 115 15.77 -8.55 9.42
CA THR A 115 17.17 -8.87 9.06
C THR A 115 17.98 -7.58 9.13
N PRO A 116 18.99 -7.46 10.02
CA PRO A 116 19.75 -6.22 10.21
C PRO A 116 20.36 -5.64 8.92
N SER A 117 20.92 -6.48 8.05
CA SER A 117 21.47 -6.04 6.75
C SER A 117 20.40 -5.43 5.84
N ARG A 118 19.18 -6.00 5.80
CA ARG A 118 18.06 -5.46 5.01
C ARG A 118 17.49 -4.17 5.61
N ILE A 119 17.46 -4.04 6.94
CA ILE A 119 17.08 -2.78 7.60
C ILE A 119 18.01 -1.66 7.13
N ALA A 120 19.32 -1.90 7.14
CA ALA A 120 20.31 -0.93 6.67
C ALA A 120 20.20 -0.66 5.15
N SER A 121 19.97 -1.71 4.33
CA SER A 121 19.87 -1.54 2.88
C SER A 121 18.59 -0.85 2.43
N ASN A 122 17.49 -0.97 3.16
CA ASN A 122 16.23 -0.28 2.83
C ASN A 122 16.34 1.25 2.80
N LEU A 123 17.38 1.82 3.42
CA LEU A 123 17.66 3.27 3.36
C LEU A 123 18.49 3.67 2.12
N LYS A 124 19.00 2.70 1.35
CA LYS A 124 19.86 2.95 0.19
C LYS A 124 19.04 3.15 -1.09
N VAL A 125 18.18 4.18 -1.08
CA VAL A 125 17.39 4.54 -2.26
C VAL A 125 18.32 4.99 -3.39
N LYS A 126 18.04 4.55 -4.62
CA LYS A 126 18.77 4.91 -5.84
C LYS A 126 17.78 5.41 -6.89
N GLU A 127 18.24 6.30 -7.75
CA GLU A 127 17.51 6.67 -8.95
C GLU A 127 17.45 5.48 -9.92
N ILE A 128 16.27 5.21 -10.45
CA ILE A 128 16.01 4.15 -11.43
C ILE A 128 15.93 4.82 -12.80
N PRO A 129 16.76 4.40 -13.79
CA PRO A 129 16.64 4.93 -15.14
C PRO A 129 15.23 4.70 -15.72
N SER A 130 14.77 5.62 -16.58
CA SER A 130 13.39 5.63 -17.08
C SER A 130 12.93 4.32 -17.70
N GLU A 131 13.78 3.68 -18.52
CA GLU A 131 13.48 2.37 -19.12
C GLU A 131 13.14 1.30 -18.07
N GLN A 132 13.94 1.18 -17.00
CA GLN A 132 13.73 0.21 -15.93
C GLN A 132 12.55 0.60 -15.04
N TYR A 133 12.32 1.88 -14.83
CA TYR A 133 11.16 2.38 -14.12
C TYR A 133 9.86 2.04 -14.86
N ASP A 134 9.83 2.21 -16.19
CA ASP A 134 8.69 1.85 -17.03
C ASP A 134 8.46 0.34 -17.09
N GLN A 135 9.54 -0.46 -17.09
CA GLN A 135 9.46 -1.92 -16.95
C GLN A 135 8.77 -2.31 -15.63
N LEU A 136 9.10 -1.67 -14.50
CA LEU A 136 8.41 -1.92 -13.23
C LEU A 136 6.95 -1.47 -13.25
N ASN A 137 6.64 -0.35 -13.88
CA ASN A 137 5.27 0.13 -14.06
C ASN A 137 4.42 -0.83 -14.91
N SER A 138 5.03 -1.54 -15.88
CA SER A 138 4.33 -2.53 -16.70
C SER A 138 3.82 -3.75 -15.93
N LEU A 139 4.27 -3.94 -14.69
CA LEU A 139 3.78 -4.97 -13.78
C LEU A 139 2.39 -4.66 -13.21
N ALA A 140 1.84 -3.47 -13.45
CA ALA A 140 0.54 -3.06 -12.95
C ALA A 140 -0.58 -4.01 -13.39
N ARG A 141 -1.30 -4.59 -12.43
CA ARG A 141 -2.38 -5.55 -12.66
C ARG A 141 -3.52 -5.42 -11.65
N HIS A 142 -3.57 -4.30 -10.94
CA HIS A 142 -4.56 -3.99 -9.90
C HIS A 142 -4.67 -5.10 -8.84
N LYS A 143 -3.55 -5.73 -8.49
CA LYS A 143 -3.52 -6.82 -7.51
C LYS A 143 -3.25 -6.30 -6.11
N ARG A 144 -4.23 -6.47 -5.23
CA ARG A 144 -4.14 -6.19 -3.81
C ARG A 144 -3.84 -7.47 -3.03
N PHE A 145 -2.84 -7.43 -2.16
CA PHE A 145 -2.52 -8.53 -1.24
C PHE A 145 -3.30 -8.42 0.08
N ASN A 146 -3.56 -7.21 0.54
CA ASN A 146 -4.23 -6.97 1.82
C ASN A 146 -5.70 -6.62 1.58
N PHE A 147 -6.52 -7.63 1.29
CA PHE A 147 -7.96 -7.46 1.13
C PHE A 147 -8.71 -8.17 2.27
N PRO A 148 -9.18 -7.44 3.29
CA PRO A 148 -9.81 -8.05 4.47
C PRO A 148 -11.30 -8.39 4.23
N ALA A 149 -11.62 -9.09 3.13
CA ALA A 149 -12.98 -9.51 2.78
C ALA A 149 -13.72 -10.21 3.94
N ARG A 150 -12.97 -10.97 4.75
CA ARG A 150 -13.49 -11.65 5.95
C ARG A 150 -14.10 -10.72 7.02
N TRP A 151 -13.88 -9.40 6.93
CA TRP A 151 -14.49 -8.43 7.84
C TRP A 151 -15.92 -8.04 7.44
N GLY A 152 -16.39 -8.46 6.26
CA GLY A 152 -17.74 -8.21 5.77
C GLY A 152 -17.99 -6.78 5.36
N TYR A 153 -16.94 -6.00 5.13
CA TYR A 153 -17.02 -4.61 4.69
C TYR A 153 -16.03 -4.34 3.56
N ASP A 154 -16.53 -3.79 2.45
CA ASP A 154 -15.69 -3.41 1.31
C ASP A 154 -15.03 -2.06 1.55
N ILE A 155 -13.88 -2.07 2.21
CA ILE A 155 -13.15 -0.83 2.56
C ILE A 155 -12.53 -0.12 1.37
N PHE A 156 -12.40 -0.80 0.22
CA PHE A 156 -11.77 -0.23 -0.98
C PHE A 156 -12.80 0.12 -2.05
N ASP A 157 -14.05 -0.30 -1.90
CA ASP A 157 -15.12 -0.22 -2.91
C ASP A 157 -14.74 -0.96 -4.23
N GLU A 158 -14.02 -2.10 -4.10
CA GLU A 158 -13.47 -2.87 -5.23
C GLU A 158 -14.20 -4.20 -5.48
N ALA A 159 -14.69 -4.87 -4.44
CA ALA A 159 -15.26 -6.22 -4.52
C ALA A 159 -16.79 -6.26 -4.51
N GLY A 160 -17.42 -5.20 -4.03
CA GLY A 160 -18.85 -5.12 -3.76
C GLY A 160 -19.26 -5.76 -2.42
N GLN A 161 -20.24 -5.15 -1.76
CA GLN A 161 -20.69 -5.51 -0.40
C GLN A 161 -21.17 -6.96 -0.29
N GLU A 162 -21.82 -7.52 -1.31
CA GLU A 162 -22.31 -8.91 -1.30
C GLU A 162 -21.13 -9.91 -1.23
N THR A 163 -20.08 -9.67 -2.01
CA THR A 163 -18.87 -10.52 -2.04
C THR A 163 -18.20 -10.56 -0.67
N VAL A 164 -17.98 -9.40 -0.04
CA VAL A 164 -17.32 -9.35 1.27
C VAL A 164 -18.22 -9.89 2.38
N THR A 165 -19.55 -9.71 2.27
CA THR A 165 -20.51 -10.30 3.22
C THR A 165 -20.49 -11.82 3.16
N LYS A 166 -20.43 -12.39 1.96
CA LYS A 166 -20.28 -13.85 1.78
C LYS A 166 -18.96 -14.35 2.37
N ALA A 167 -17.83 -13.71 2.02
CA ALA A 167 -16.53 -14.07 2.54
C ALA A 167 -16.43 -14.02 4.06
N ALA A 168 -17.12 -13.06 4.70
CA ALA A 168 -17.19 -12.99 6.16
C ALA A 168 -17.98 -14.16 6.78
N LYS A 169 -19.09 -14.56 6.15
CA LYS A 169 -19.87 -15.72 6.60
C LYS A 169 -19.07 -17.01 6.46
N ASP A 170 -18.43 -17.22 5.32
CA ASP A 170 -17.59 -18.40 5.06
C ASP A 170 -16.44 -18.49 6.08
N ALA A 171 -15.74 -17.38 6.36
CA ALA A 171 -14.68 -17.31 7.36
C ALA A 171 -15.20 -17.57 8.80
N ALA A 172 -16.42 -17.13 9.12
CA ALA A 172 -17.05 -17.42 10.41
C ALA A 172 -17.37 -18.91 10.60
N GLU A 173 -17.86 -19.56 9.54
CA GLU A 173 -18.10 -21.03 9.56
C GLU A 173 -16.81 -21.83 9.70
N GLU A 174 -15.75 -21.48 8.94
CA GLU A 174 -14.44 -22.11 9.08
C GLU A 174 -13.86 -21.97 10.50
N ASN A 175 -14.06 -20.83 11.15
CA ASN A 175 -13.58 -20.64 12.52
C ASN A 175 -14.39 -21.46 13.54
N LYS A 176 -15.70 -21.65 13.36
CA LYS A 176 -16.51 -22.53 14.22
C LYS A 176 -16.00 -23.96 14.20
N THR A 177 -15.67 -24.48 13.00
CA THR A 177 -15.16 -25.84 12.85
C THR A 177 -13.77 -26.06 13.47
N LYS A 178 -12.94 -25.01 13.57
CA LYS A 178 -11.60 -25.09 14.20
C LYS A 178 -11.62 -25.12 15.73
N PHE A 179 -12.70 -24.68 16.36
CA PHE A 179 -12.84 -24.63 17.82
C PHE A 179 -13.81 -25.68 18.39
N THR A 180 -14.36 -26.54 17.57
CA THR A 180 -15.13 -27.72 17.97
C THR A 180 -14.21 -28.96 18.00
N VAL A 181 -13.32 -29.02 19.02
CA VAL A 181 -12.59 -30.23 19.39
C VAL A 181 -12.79 -30.47 20.88
#